data_d2c6f8daf19e7ff129627ef21ab565a9
#
_entry.id   d2c6f8daf19e7ff129627ef21ab565a9
#
_cell.length_a   1.000
_cell.length_b   1.000
_cell.length_c   1.000
_cell.angle_alpha   90.00
_cell.angle_beta   90.00
_cell.angle_gamma   90.00
#
_symmetry.space_group_name_H-M   'P 1'
#
loop_
_entity.id
_entity.type
_entity.pdbx_description
1 polymer ?
#
loop_
_entity_poly.entity_id
_entity_poly.type
_entity_poly.pdbx_seq_one_letter_code
_entity_poly.pdbx_strand_id
1 'polypeptide(L)'
;MEEKIKVSIIVPVYKVEKYLNRSMDSLVNQTLDGVEIICINDGSPDNCLNILKEYKEKYPNKNIVIIDKQNEGVWKGRFDGIAIAKGEYIGFTDSDDYISTDYAEKLYNAAKASDADISVCGFDRVDVDTGHVYSTEMTQFSGKVIDMKKNPEDILSINTALWNKLYKAEVLKNMHNLPNPPRIFDDMMFLLMVYLNTNKISFIGDSLYYYMVRSDSIMATIKKEQLESTEKAMLDVKKIYESEETGKRLLPVLDAMAFLHFGISLMFRISADKTSNFKEELKKNKEYLDSNFSSWRTSEYLKLSYCMKHKSNTKVAIMRKIYKSGLFRVFLA
;
A
#
# COMPACT_ATOMS: atom_id res chain seq x y z
N MET A 1 4.36 5.67 35.64
CA MET A 1 5.06 6.04 34.39
C MET A 1 4.09 5.72 33.27
N GLU A 2 3.79 6.65 32.37
CA GLU A 2 3.01 6.32 31.16
C GLU A 2 3.77 5.26 30.36
N GLU A 3 3.06 4.22 29.95
CA GLU A 3 3.63 3.16 29.12
C GLU A 3 4.05 3.73 27.78
N LYS A 4 5.31 3.52 27.38
CA LYS A 4 5.82 4.02 26.10
C LYS A 4 5.12 3.30 24.96
N ILE A 5 4.41 4.04 24.10
CA ILE A 5 3.79 3.47 22.92
C ILE A 5 4.89 3.09 21.90
N LYS A 6 4.93 1.80 21.53
CA LYS A 6 5.87 1.24 20.57
C LYS A 6 5.30 1.29 19.13
N VAL A 7 4.02 0.92 19.00
CA VAL A 7 3.34 0.84 17.70
C VAL A 7 1.97 1.53 17.76
N SER A 8 1.68 2.42 16.83
CA SER A 8 0.32 2.92 16.58
C SER A 8 -0.22 2.25 15.32
N ILE A 9 -1.39 1.62 15.40
CA ILE A 9 -2.07 1.03 14.25
C ILE A 9 -3.24 1.94 13.86
N ILE A 10 -3.19 2.52 12.65
CA ILE A 10 -4.20 3.40 12.11
C ILE A 10 -5.19 2.57 11.29
N VAL A 11 -6.48 2.73 11.60
CA VAL A 11 -7.57 1.94 11.03
C VAL A 11 -8.62 2.89 10.44
N PRO A 12 -8.59 3.17 9.13
CA PRO A 12 -9.67 3.89 8.46
C PRO A 12 -10.94 3.06 8.43
N VAL A 13 -12.09 3.66 8.81
CA VAL A 13 -13.37 2.96 8.95
C VAL A 13 -14.45 3.70 8.16
N TYR A 14 -15.04 3.02 7.15
CA TYR A 14 -16.16 3.53 6.37
C TYR A 14 -16.96 2.40 5.73
N LYS A 15 -18.25 2.24 6.11
CA LYS A 15 -19.19 1.23 5.57
C LYS A 15 -18.70 -0.21 5.68
N VAL A 16 -18.24 -0.61 6.86
CA VAL A 16 -17.63 -1.92 7.13
C VAL A 16 -18.20 -2.62 8.36
N GLU A 17 -19.40 -2.25 8.84
CA GLU A 17 -19.97 -2.80 10.07
C GLU A 17 -19.98 -4.33 10.15
N LYS A 18 -20.14 -5.02 9.01
CA LYS A 18 -20.15 -6.49 8.93
C LYS A 18 -18.82 -7.13 9.28
N TYR A 19 -17.72 -6.42 9.08
CA TYR A 19 -16.34 -6.95 9.17
C TYR A 19 -15.59 -6.38 10.37
N LEU A 20 -16.03 -5.21 10.87
CA LEU A 20 -15.31 -4.40 11.85
C LEU A 20 -15.05 -5.14 13.18
N ASN A 21 -15.97 -5.98 13.64
CA ASN A 21 -15.75 -6.77 14.87
C ASN A 21 -14.53 -7.70 14.73
N ARG A 22 -14.41 -8.43 13.63
CA ARG A 22 -13.26 -9.31 13.39
C ARG A 22 -11.94 -8.54 13.34
N SER A 23 -11.94 -7.40 12.65
CA SER A 23 -10.79 -6.51 12.59
C SER A 23 -10.39 -6.03 13.99
N MET A 24 -11.34 -5.48 14.74
CA MET A 24 -11.09 -4.99 16.11
C MET A 24 -10.64 -6.09 17.07
N ASP A 25 -11.22 -7.30 17.00
CA ASP A 25 -10.78 -8.44 17.81
C ASP A 25 -9.30 -8.77 17.57
N SER A 26 -8.83 -8.72 16.32
CA SER A 26 -7.42 -8.95 15.99
C SER A 26 -6.49 -7.86 16.54
N LEU A 27 -6.97 -6.62 16.57
CA LEU A 27 -6.23 -5.45 17.03
C LEU A 27 -6.10 -5.42 18.57
N VAL A 28 -7.18 -5.66 19.30
CA VAL A 28 -7.16 -5.61 20.78
C VAL A 28 -6.39 -6.79 21.41
N ASN A 29 -6.20 -7.88 20.65
CA ASN A 29 -5.50 -9.07 21.08
C ASN A 29 -4.01 -9.11 20.66
N GLN A 30 -3.42 -7.97 20.25
CA GLN A 30 -1.99 -7.92 19.94
C GLN A 30 -1.15 -8.26 21.18
N THR A 31 -0.10 -9.10 20.96
CA THR A 31 0.82 -9.59 22.00
C THR A 31 1.85 -8.56 22.43
N LEU A 32 2.15 -7.60 21.59
CA LEU A 32 3.08 -6.51 21.92
C LEU A 32 2.46 -5.57 22.95
N ASP A 33 3.15 -5.34 24.06
CA ASP A 33 2.81 -4.26 24.98
C ASP A 33 3.12 -2.89 24.36
N GLY A 34 2.29 -1.88 24.67
CA GLY A 34 2.47 -0.52 24.12
C GLY A 34 1.96 -0.38 22.69
N VAL A 35 0.85 -1.05 22.34
CA VAL A 35 0.12 -0.82 21.09
C VAL A 35 -0.99 0.21 21.30
N GLU A 36 -1.05 1.21 20.42
CA GLU A 36 -2.13 2.18 20.30
C GLU A 36 -2.95 1.87 19.03
N ILE A 37 -4.26 1.85 19.13
CA ILE A 37 -5.20 1.62 18.02
C ILE A 37 -5.91 2.93 17.73
N ILE A 38 -5.72 3.50 16.53
CA ILE A 38 -6.30 4.78 16.12
C ILE A 38 -7.35 4.50 15.04
N CYS A 39 -8.62 4.48 15.42
CA CYS A 39 -9.74 4.26 14.51
C CYS A 39 -10.25 5.60 13.96
N ILE A 40 -10.28 5.75 12.65
CA ILE A 40 -10.78 6.96 11.97
C ILE A 40 -12.14 6.63 11.37
N ASN A 41 -13.21 6.98 12.07
CA ASN A 41 -14.56 6.90 11.50
C ASN A 41 -14.75 8.06 10.53
N ASP A 42 -14.63 7.78 9.24
CA ASP A 42 -14.68 8.78 8.16
C ASP A 42 -16.14 9.04 7.72
N GLY A 43 -17.00 9.38 8.68
CA GLY A 43 -18.42 9.68 8.46
C GLY A 43 -19.20 8.45 7.99
N SER A 44 -18.94 7.28 8.57
CA SER A 44 -19.66 6.05 8.21
C SER A 44 -21.15 6.17 8.54
N PRO A 45 -22.06 5.89 7.59
CA PRO A 45 -23.51 6.01 7.82
C PRO A 45 -24.13 4.77 8.49
N ASP A 46 -23.34 3.70 8.67
CA ASP A 46 -23.73 2.44 9.29
C ASP A 46 -23.36 2.39 10.79
N ASN A 47 -23.44 1.23 11.43
CA ASN A 47 -23.21 1.09 12.87
C ASN A 47 -21.73 1.12 13.30
N CYS A 48 -20.78 1.42 12.41
CA CYS A 48 -19.35 1.38 12.71
C CYS A 48 -18.97 2.19 13.96
N LEU A 49 -19.46 3.43 14.10
CA LEU A 49 -19.11 4.28 15.24
C LEU A 49 -19.52 3.66 16.59
N ASN A 50 -20.70 3.04 16.65
CA ASN A 50 -21.16 2.40 17.89
C ASN A 50 -20.29 1.18 18.23
N ILE A 51 -19.95 0.35 17.22
CA ILE A 51 -19.05 -0.78 17.40
C ILE A 51 -17.71 -0.31 17.98
N LEU A 52 -17.11 0.74 17.43
CA LEU A 52 -15.84 1.29 17.94
C LEU A 52 -15.96 1.75 19.40
N LYS A 53 -17.07 2.42 19.78
CA LYS A 53 -17.33 2.85 21.16
C LYS A 53 -17.46 1.67 22.10
N GLU A 54 -18.20 0.62 21.70
CA GLU A 54 -18.34 -0.62 22.47
C GLU A 54 -16.97 -1.29 22.73
N TYR A 55 -16.10 -1.37 21.72
CA TYR A 55 -14.74 -1.90 21.91
C TYR A 55 -13.92 -1.06 22.89
N LYS A 56 -13.99 0.26 22.80
CA LYS A 56 -13.28 1.16 23.70
C LYS A 56 -13.76 0.99 25.15
N GLU A 57 -15.06 0.81 25.39
CA GLU A 57 -15.63 0.56 26.70
C GLU A 57 -15.28 -0.84 27.24
N LYS A 58 -15.36 -1.86 26.36
CA LYS A 58 -15.06 -3.26 26.72
C LYS A 58 -13.59 -3.50 27.07
N TYR A 59 -12.67 -2.74 26.46
CA TYR A 59 -11.23 -2.90 26.63
C TYR A 59 -10.56 -1.62 27.18
N PRO A 60 -10.90 -1.20 28.43
CA PRO A 60 -10.41 0.07 28.99
C PRO A 60 -8.90 0.13 29.20
N ASN A 61 -8.23 -1.03 29.25
CA ASN A 61 -6.78 -1.13 29.37
C ASN A 61 -6.04 -1.10 28.02
N LYS A 62 -6.75 -1.03 26.91
CA LYS A 62 -6.16 -0.88 25.57
C LYS A 62 -6.23 0.57 25.12
N ASN A 63 -5.17 1.06 24.50
CA ASN A 63 -5.10 2.43 23.99
C ASN A 63 -5.92 2.56 22.71
N ILE A 64 -7.24 2.68 22.80
CA ILE A 64 -8.14 2.87 21.65
C ILE A 64 -8.51 4.36 21.55
N VAL A 65 -8.07 4.99 20.47
CA VAL A 65 -8.41 6.36 20.10
C VAL A 65 -9.41 6.33 18.93
N ILE A 66 -10.49 7.09 19.04
CA ILE A 66 -11.50 7.20 17.98
C ILE A 66 -11.52 8.66 17.50
N ILE A 67 -11.28 8.88 16.22
CA ILE A 67 -11.56 10.13 15.52
C ILE A 67 -12.86 9.93 14.75
N ASP A 68 -13.88 10.70 15.10
CA ASP A 68 -15.16 10.72 14.39
C ASP A 68 -15.26 12.03 13.60
N LYS A 69 -15.36 11.94 12.28
CA LYS A 69 -15.32 13.09 11.37
C LYS A 69 -16.24 12.95 10.17
N GLN A 70 -16.47 14.02 9.44
CA GLN A 70 -17.14 13.97 8.14
C GLN A 70 -16.25 13.25 7.13
N ASN A 71 -16.88 12.60 6.13
CA ASN A 71 -16.15 11.84 5.11
C ASN A 71 -15.26 12.75 4.24
N GLU A 72 -13.95 12.55 4.32
CA GLU A 72 -12.94 13.22 3.50
C GLU A 72 -12.06 12.22 2.73
N GLY A 73 -12.33 10.92 2.88
CA GLY A 73 -11.63 9.84 2.21
C GLY A 73 -10.43 9.29 2.97
N VAL A 74 -10.04 8.06 2.60
CA VAL A 74 -9.02 7.26 3.28
C VAL A 74 -7.66 7.95 3.36
N TRP A 75 -7.27 8.68 2.32
CA TRP A 75 -6.01 9.44 2.30
C TRP A 75 -5.92 10.44 3.45
N LYS A 76 -6.95 11.28 3.59
CA LYS A 76 -7.02 12.29 4.67
C LYS A 76 -7.08 11.61 6.03
N GLY A 77 -7.89 10.54 6.17
CA GLY A 77 -7.98 9.77 7.40
C GLY A 77 -6.63 9.20 7.85
N ARG A 78 -5.81 8.68 6.92
CA ARG A 78 -4.45 8.22 7.25
C ARG A 78 -3.57 9.35 7.81
N PHE A 79 -3.61 10.53 7.20
CA PHE A 79 -2.85 11.70 7.70
C PHE A 79 -3.35 12.18 9.06
N ASP A 80 -4.65 12.17 9.30
CA ASP A 80 -5.21 12.52 10.62
C ASP A 80 -4.72 11.54 11.69
N GLY A 81 -4.67 10.24 11.39
CA GLY A 81 -4.11 9.24 12.27
C GLY A 81 -2.62 9.42 12.53
N ILE A 82 -1.82 9.67 11.48
CA ILE A 82 -0.37 9.93 11.60
C ILE A 82 -0.09 11.13 12.50
N ALA A 83 -0.89 12.19 12.39
CA ALA A 83 -0.71 13.42 13.15
C ALA A 83 -0.79 13.23 14.67
N ILE A 84 -1.63 12.28 15.13
CA ILE A 84 -1.82 12.01 16.57
C ILE A 84 -1.08 10.78 17.07
N ALA A 85 -0.55 9.94 16.18
CA ALA A 85 0.15 8.70 16.53
C ALA A 85 1.36 8.97 17.43
N LYS A 86 1.45 8.21 18.54
CA LYS A 86 2.50 8.31 19.56
C LYS A 86 3.54 7.20 19.44
N GLY A 87 3.25 6.15 18.66
CA GLY A 87 4.12 5.01 18.47
C GLY A 87 5.46 5.37 17.85
N GLU A 88 6.49 4.64 18.21
CA GLU A 88 7.80 4.70 17.55
C GLU A 88 7.68 4.23 16.08
N TYR A 89 6.80 3.26 15.84
CA TYR A 89 6.40 2.80 14.51
C TYR A 89 4.90 2.96 14.33
N ILE A 90 4.48 3.13 13.07
CA ILE A 90 3.07 3.25 12.69
C ILE A 90 2.76 2.15 11.68
N GLY A 91 1.66 1.43 11.87
CA GLY A 91 1.07 0.50 10.91
C GLY A 91 -0.29 0.98 10.43
N PHE A 92 -0.74 0.41 9.33
CA PHE A 92 -2.09 0.60 8.80
C PHE A 92 -2.79 -0.75 8.73
N THR A 93 -4.10 -0.77 8.95
CA THR A 93 -4.93 -1.97 8.77
C THR A 93 -6.25 -1.54 8.16
N ASP A 94 -6.65 -2.18 7.07
CA ASP A 94 -7.98 -1.96 6.51
C ASP A 94 -9.02 -2.61 7.42
N SER A 95 -10.10 -1.91 7.68
CA SER A 95 -11.11 -2.28 8.70
C SER A 95 -12.01 -3.46 8.30
N ASP A 96 -11.89 -3.95 7.08
CA ASP A 96 -12.54 -5.17 6.59
C ASP A 96 -11.62 -6.41 6.59
N ASP A 97 -10.34 -6.22 6.91
CA ASP A 97 -9.32 -7.24 7.05
C ASP A 97 -9.02 -7.57 8.53
N TYR A 98 -8.09 -8.48 8.79
CA TYR A 98 -7.59 -8.74 10.14
C TYR A 98 -6.11 -9.14 10.13
N ILE A 99 -5.47 -9.08 11.31
CA ILE A 99 -4.04 -9.36 11.49
C ILE A 99 -3.83 -10.49 12.50
N SER A 100 -2.67 -11.16 12.42
CA SER A 100 -2.23 -12.09 13.45
C SER A 100 -2.02 -11.36 14.77
N THR A 101 -2.24 -12.05 15.89
CA THR A 101 -2.06 -11.47 17.23
C THR A 101 -0.61 -11.06 17.53
N ASP A 102 0.36 -11.63 16.83
CA ASP A 102 1.79 -11.32 16.93
C ASP A 102 2.32 -10.38 15.81
N TYR A 103 1.41 -9.80 15.01
CA TYR A 103 1.76 -8.89 13.91
C TYR A 103 2.61 -7.70 14.35
N ALA A 104 2.14 -6.95 15.36
CA ALA A 104 2.85 -5.77 15.83
C ALA A 104 4.20 -6.15 16.45
N GLU A 105 4.24 -7.23 17.25
CA GLU A 105 5.44 -7.70 17.93
C GLU A 105 6.53 -8.14 16.97
N LYS A 106 6.20 -9.00 16.01
CA LYS A 106 7.16 -9.52 15.04
C LYS A 106 7.72 -8.44 14.13
N LEU A 107 6.86 -7.57 13.61
CA LEU A 107 7.30 -6.47 12.75
C LEU A 107 8.12 -5.42 13.50
N TYR A 108 7.72 -5.07 14.74
CA TYR A 108 8.48 -4.16 15.60
C TYR A 108 9.87 -4.71 15.90
N ASN A 109 9.96 -5.97 16.32
CA ASN A 109 11.23 -6.61 16.64
C ASN A 109 12.14 -6.71 15.41
N ALA A 110 11.60 -7.04 14.23
CA ALA A 110 12.36 -7.09 12.98
C ALA A 110 12.90 -5.70 12.58
N ALA A 111 12.08 -4.66 12.70
CA ALA A 111 12.51 -3.29 12.44
C ALA A 111 13.63 -2.86 13.39
N LYS A 112 13.50 -3.15 14.68
CA LYS A 112 14.52 -2.82 15.70
C LYS A 112 15.82 -3.59 15.50
N ALA A 113 15.75 -4.88 15.17
CA ALA A 113 16.94 -5.72 14.99
C ALA A 113 17.79 -5.29 13.78
N SER A 114 17.17 -4.75 12.74
CA SER A 114 17.84 -4.32 11.50
C SER A 114 18.04 -2.80 11.41
N ASP A 115 17.58 -2.05 12.40
CA ASP A 115 17.48 -0.58 12.33
C ASP A 115 16.82 -0.13 11.03
N ALA A 116 15.67 -0.75 10.72
CA ALA A 116 14.94 -0.48 9.49
C ALA A 116 13.89 0.61 9.68
N ASP A 117 13.71 1.42 8.65
CA ASP A 117 12.65 2.44 8.59
C ASP A 117 11.30 1.81 8.26
N ILE A 118 11.31 0.66 7.57
CA ILE A 118 10.11 -0.12 7.24
C ILE A 118 10.39 -1.60 7.54
N SER A 119 9.46 -2.28 8.21
CA SER A 119 9.44 -3.74 8.27
C SER A 119 8.20 -4.28 7.54
N VAL A 120 8.38 -5.39 6.83
CA VAL A 120 7.38 -5.97 5.92
C VAL A 120 7.16 -7.43 6.28
N CYS A 121 5.89 -7.86 6.37
CA CYS A 121 5.53 -9.27 6.51
C CYS A 121 4.83 -9.81 5.25
N GLY A 122 4.69 -11.13 5.21
CA GLY A 122 3.81 -11.80 4.28
C GLY A 122 2.33 -11.57 4.61
N PHE A 123 1.49 -11.91 3.65
CA PHE A 123 0.04 -11.86 3.80
C PHE A 123 -0.65 -12.99 3.03
N ASP A 124 -1.82 -13.37 3.50
CA ASP A 124 -2.70 -14.33 2.85
C ASP A 124 -3.89 -13.62 2.21
N ARG A 125 -4.24 -14.04 0.98
CA ARG A 125 -5.53 -13.71 0.37
C ARG A 125 -6.54 -14.76 0.77
N VAL A 126 -7.53 -14.35 1.53
CA VAL A 126 -8.50 -15.25 2.16
C VAL A 126 -9.91 -14.96 1.63
N ASP A 127 -10.63 -15.99 1.22
CA ASP A 127 -12.04 -15.89 0.88
C ASP A 127 -12.86 -15.51 2.12
N VAL A 128 -13.68 -14.47 2.02
CA VAL A 128 -14.40 -13.91 3.18
C VAL A 128 -15.48 -14.86 3.71
N ASP A 129 -16.05 -15.69 2.85
CA ASP A 129 -17.19 -16.58 3.17
C ASP A 129 -16.72 -17.96 3.62
N THR A 130 -15.69 -18.51 2.98
CA THR A 130 -15.24 -19.88 3.20
C THR A 130 -13.97 -19.98 4.05
N GLY A 131 -13.21 -18.90 4.21
CA GLY A 131 -11.90 -18.91 4.86
C GLY A 131 -10.80 -19.59 4.02
N HIS A 132 -11.06 -19.93 2.75
CA HIS A 132 -10.06 -20.53 1.88
C HIS A 132 -8.94 -19.54 1.55
N VAL A 133 -7.69 -20.01 1.69
CA VAL A 133 -6.50 -19.19 1.33
C VAL A 133 -6.20 -19.40 -0.15
N TYR A 134 -6.38 -18.35 -0.94
CA TYR A 134 -6.06 -18.36 -2.37
C TYR A 134 -4.57 -18.29 -2.67
N SER A 135 -3.84 -17.49 -1.91
CA SER A 135 -2.39 -17.31 -2.07
C SER A 135 -1.76 -16.74 -0.80
N THR A 136 -0.49 -17.08 -0.59
CA THR A 136 0.40 -16.45 0.39
C THR A 136 1.47 -15.66 -0.35
N GLU A 137 1.65 -14.39 -0.02
CA GLU A 137 2.53 -13.47 -0.74
C GLU A 137 3.56 -12.83 0.20
N MET A 138 4.68 -12.35 -0.36
CA MET A 138 5.77 -11.63 0.30
C MET A 138 6.64 -12.47 1.27
N THR A 139 6.27 -13.69 1.63
CA THR A 139 7.04 -14.58 2.53
C THR A 139 8.41 -15.00 1.95
N GLN A 140 8.56 -14.98 0.62
CA GLN A 140 9.81 -15.32 -0.08
C GLN A 140 10.96 -14.33 0.19
N PHE A 141 10.69 -13.18 0.79
CA PHE A 141 11.69 -12.17 1.14
C PHE A 141 12.25 -12.31 2.55
N SER A 142 11.93 -13.40 3.26
CA SER A 142 12.36 -13.65 4.64
C SER A 142 13.85 -13.36 4.84
N GLY A 143 14.17 -12.54 5.84
CA GLY A 143 15.54 -12.16 6.18
C GLY A 143 16.21 -11.17 5.22
N LYS A 144 15.54 -10.77 4.13
CA LYS A 144 16.07 -9.74 3.23
C LYS A 144 16.06 -8.37 3.92
N VAL A 145 17.10 -7.58 3.67
CA VAL A 145 17.14 -6.15 3.99
C VAL A 145 17.50 -5.39 2.72
N ILE A 146 16.65 -4.44 2.34
CA ILE A 146 16.93 -3.52 1.24
C ILE A 146 17.58 -2.27 1.81
N ASP A 147 18.73 -1.91 1.23
CA ASP A 147 19.42 -0.63 1.44
C ASP A 147 19.03 0.30 0.28
N MET A 148 18.22 1.30 0.55
CA MET A 148 17.69 2.23 -0.45
C MET A 148 18.77 3.11 -1.10
N LYS A 149 19.94 3.20 -0.50
CA LYS A 149 21.08 3.91 -1.09
C LYS A 149 21.83 3.05 -2.12
N LYS A 150 21.81 1.72 -1.94
CA LYS A 150 22.56 0.78 -2.78
C LYS A 150 21.70 0.17 -3.89
N ASN A 151 20.52 -0.32 -3.53
CA ASN A 151 19.66 -1.08 -4.43
C ASN A 151 18.19 -0.59 -4.34
N PRO A 152 17.92 0.70 -4.66
CA PRO A 152 16.56 1.25 -4.56
C PRO A 152 15.55 0.55 -5.48
N GLU A 153 16.01 -0.04 -6.58
CA GLU A 153 15.17 -0.78 -7.52
C GLU A 153 14.55 -2.05 -6.94
N ASP A 154 15.05 -2.55 -5.84
CA ASP A 154 14.49 -3.73 -5.15
C ASP A 154 13.04 -3.49 -4.67
N ILE A 155 12.64 -2.21 -4.45
CA ILE A 155 11.25 -1.86 -4.11
C ILE A 155 10.24 -2.21 -5.21
N LEU A 156 10.68 -2.36 -6.47
CA LEU A 156 9.82 -2.80 -7.57
C LEU A 156 9.27 -4.23 -7.37
N SER A 157 9.84 -4.99 -6.45
CA SER A 157 9.41 -6.34 -6.11
C SER A 157 8.49 -6.39 -4.88
N ILE A 158 8.29 -5.25 -4.20
CA ILE A 158 7.43 -5.16 -3.01
C ILE A 158 6.01 -4.84 -3.45
N ASN A 159 5.02 -5.47 -2.81
CA ASN A 159 3.63 -5.06 -3.01
C ASN A 159 3.39 -3.63 -2.50
N THR A 160 2.49 -2.91 -3.15
CA THR A 160 2.22 -1.51 -2.82
C THR A 160 1.16 -1.31 -1.73
N ALA A 161 0.67 -2.37 -1.11
CA ALA A 161 -0.22 -2.27 0.04
C ALA A 161 0.48 -1.63 1.25
N LEU A 162 -0.25 -0.87 2.04
CA LEU A 162 0.30 -0.23 3.24
C LEU A 162 0.22 -1.13 4.47
N TRP A 163 -0.74 -2.02 4.50
CA TRP A 163 -1.21 -2.73 5.68
C TRP A 163 -0.34 -3.93 6.14
N ASN A 164 0.57 -4.46 5.32
CA ASN A 164 1.50 -5.51 5.73
C ASN A 164 2.87 -4.95 6.16
N LYS A 165 2.89 -3.74 6.68
CA LYS A 165 4.12 -3.01 7.00
C LYS A 165 3.98 -2.21 8.29
N LEU A 166 5.10 -2.08 9.02
CA LEU A 166 5.30 -1.01 9.99
C LEU A 166 6.30 0.00 9.46
N TYR A 167 6.05 1.25 9.71
CA TYR A 167 6.84 2.40 9.28
C TYR A 167 7.36 3.14 10.50
N LYS A 168 8.63 3.49 10.54
CA LYS A 168 9.17 4.38 11.56
C LYS A 168 8.39 5.69 11.53
N ALA A 169 7.88 6.14 12.67
CA ALA A 169 6.97 7.30 12.73
C ALA A 169 7.58 8.56 12.12
N GLU A 170 8.89 8.77 12.27
CA GLU A 170 9.62 9.88 11.69
C GLU A 170 9.52 9.94 10.16
N VAL A 171 9.56 8.76 9.49
CA VAL A 171 9.45 8.68 8.02
C VAL A 171 8.09 9.17 7.53
N LEU A 172 7.02 8.80 8.24
CA LEU A 172 5.66 9.23 7.90
C LEU A 172 5.39 10.69 8.26
N LYS A 173 5.88 11.14 9.42
CA LYS A 173 5.65 12.53 9.89
C LYS A 173 6.38 13.57 9.03
N ASN A 174 7.48 13.19 8.39
CA ASN A 174 8.25 14.03 7.47
C ASN A 174 7.85 13.85 6.00
N MET A 175 6.82 13.05 5.73
CA MET A 175 6.38 12.76 4.38
C MET A 175 5.63 13.95 3.76
N HIS A 176 5.87 14.20 2.47
CA HIS A 176 5.06 15.14 1.70
C HIS A 176 3.61 14.66 1.58
N ASN A 177 2.68 15.58 1.74
CA ASN A 177 1.29 15.32 1.41
C ASN A 177 1.01 15.78 -0.03
N LEU A 178 0.21 15.00 -0.76
CA LEU A 178 -0.21 15.39 -2.10
C LEU A 178 -1.36 16.40 -2.03
N PRO A 179 -1.32 17.51 -2.78
CA PRO A 179 -2.39 18.51 -2.78
C PRO A 179 -3.71 17.98 -3.32
N ASN A 180 -3.63 17.02 -4.24
CA ASN A 180 -4.77 16.35 -4.86
C ASN A 180 -4.54 14.83 -4.77
N PRO A 181 -4.93 14.17 -3.67
CA PRO A 181 -4.69 12.75 -3.50
C PRO A 181 -5.44 11.92 -4.56
N PRO A 182 -4.85 10.80 -5.01
CA PRO A 182 -5.45 9.96 -6.03
C PRO A 182 -6.70 9.24 -5.53
N ARG A 183 -7.56 8.83 -6.48
CA ARG A 183 -8.74 8.00 -6.19
C ARG A 183 -8.49 6.50 -6.40
N ILE A 184 -7.46 6.17 -7.17
CA ILE A 184 -6.97 4.81 -7.38
C ILE A 184 -5.46 4.82 -7.29
N PHE A 185 -4.84 3.68 -6.96
CA PHE A 185 -3.40 3.58 -6.68
C PHE A 185 -2.92 4.50 -5.55
N ASP A 186 -3.81 4.86 -4.62
CA ASP A 186 -3.49 5.70 -3.47
C ASP A 186 -2.38 5.08 -2.61
N ASP A 187 -2.43 3.79 -2.32
CA ASP A 187 -1.39 3.08 -1.57
C ASP A 187 -0.02 3.16 -2.25
N MET A 188 0.02 2.98 -3.58
CA MET A 188 1.27 3.10 -4.34
C MET A 188 1.86 4.51 -4.22
N MET A 189 1.04 5.54 -4.41
CA MET A 189 1.51 6.93 -4.34
C MET A 189 1.92 7.31 -2.92
N PHE A 190 1.21 6.79 -1.91
CA PHE A 190 1.60 6.95 -0.52
C PHE A 190 2.99 6.35 -0.27
N LEU A 191 3.24 5.13 -0.72
CA LEU A 191 4.56 4.50 -0.59
C LEU A 191 5.66 5.26 -1.33
N LEU A 192 5.37 5.80 -2.52
CA LEU A 192 6.34 6.63 -3.24
C LEU A 192 6.75 7.83 -2.38
N MET A 193 5.82 8.49 -1.68
CA MET A 193 6.17 9.57 -0.76
C MET A 193 6.98 9.08 0.44
N VAL A 194 6.63 7.91 1.00
CA VAL A 194 7.37 7.26 2.09
C VAL A 194 8.82 6.96 1.70
N TYR A 195 9.04 6.46 0.49
CA TYR A 195 10.38 6.06 0.03
C TYR A 195 11.38 7.21 -0.10
N LEU A 196 10.92 8.46 -0.19
CA LEU A 196 11.80 9.63 -0.16
C LEU A 196 12.57 9.76 1.17
N ASN A 197 11.97 9.30 2.27
CA ASN A 197 12.54 9.36 3.62
C ASN A 197 13.03 7.99 4.12
N THR A 198 13.04 6.96 3.29
CA THR A 198 13.38 5.59 3.68
C THR A 198 14.84 5.26 3.32
N ASN A 199 15.59 4.70 4.27
CA ASN A 199 16.94 4.20 4.05
C ASN A 199 16.99 2.67 4.01
N LYS A 200 16.24 1.98 4.91
CA LYS A 200 16.25 0.52 5.02
C LYS A 200 14.86 -0.07 5.12
N ILE A 201 14.67 -1.22 4.47
CA ILE A 201 13.44 -2.00 4.52
C ILE A 201 13.81 -3.43 4.90
N SER A 202 13.27 -3.96 6.00
CA SER A 202 13.47 -5.34 6.44
C SER A 202 12.26 -6.22 6.17
N PHE A 203 12.49 -7.53 6.02
CA PHE A 203 11.42 -8.49 5.70
C PHE A 203 11.46 -9.67 6.66
N ILE A 204 10.28 -10.10 7.09
CA ILE A 204 10.06 -11.37 7.79
C ILE A 204 9.26 -12.32 6.90
N GLY A 205 9.44 -13.62 7.10
CA GLY A 205 8.81 -14.67 6.28
C GLY A 205 7.43 -15.08 6.76
N ASP A 206 6.96 -14.55 7.89
CA ASP A 206 5.66 -14.88 8.45
C ASP A 206 4.55 -14.19 7.67
N SER A 207 3.44 -14.91 7.38
CA SER A 207 2.19 -14.34 6.89
C SER A 207 1.38 -13.85 8.09
N LEU A 208 1.31 -12.54 8.29
CA LEU A 208 0.70 -11.94 9.49
C LEU A 208 -0.50 -11.04 9.18
N TYR A 209 -0.82 -10.85 7.94
CA TYR A 209 -1.98 -10.08 7.49
C TYR A 209 -2.91 -10.93 6.64
N TYR A 210 -4.21 -10.83 6.87
CA TYR A 210 -5.23 -11.60 6.17
C TYR A 210 -6.11 -10.67 5.36
N TYR A 211 -5.80 -10.57 4.07
CA TYR A 211 -6.55 -9.76 3.11
C TYR A 211 -7.81 -10.50 2.67
N MET A 212 -8.98 -9.93 3.00
CA MET A 212 -10.26 -10.57 2.74
C MET A 212 -10.76 -10.30 1.33
N VAL A 213 -10.75 -11.35 0.51
CA VAL A 213 -11.25 -11.28 -0.87
C VAL A 213 -12.77 -11.37 -0.87
N ARG A 214 -13.42 -10.36 -1.44
CA ARG A 214 -14.88 -10.25 -1.55
C ARG A 214 -15.30 -10.12 -2.99
N SER A 215 -16.48 -10.66 -3.32
CA SER A 215 -17.09 -10.56 -4.65
C SER A 215 -17.54 -9.12 -5.00
N ASP A 216 -17.82 -8.29 -3.98
CA ASP A 216 -18.33 -6.91 -4.09
C ASP A 216 -17.23 -5.84 -3.96
N SER A 217 -15.97 -6.24 -4.03
CA SER A 217 -14.83 -5.30 -3.91
C SER A 217 -14.92 -4.17 -4.94
N ILE A 218 -14.66 -2.93 -4.47
CA ILE A 218 -14.74 -1.65 -5.21
C ILE A 218 -13.83 -1.60 -6.48
N MET A 219 -13.04 -2.63 -6.71
CA MET A 219 -11.99 -2.67 -7.74
C MET A 219 -12.49 -2.90 -9.17
N ALA A 220 -13.81 -3.03 -9.42
CA ALA A 220 -14.32 -3.57 -10.68
C ALA A 220 -14.42 -2.57 -11.84
N THR A 221 -14.63 -1.27 -11.61
CA THR A 221 -14.80 -0.30 -12.70
C THR A 221 -14.12 1.03 -12.39
N ILE A 222 -13.24 1.47 -13.29
CA ILE A 222 -12.53 2.75 -13.16
C ILE A 222 -13.29 3.82 -13.93
N LYS A 223 -13.72 4.88 -13.25
CA LYS A 223 -14.34 6.05 -13.89
C LYS A 223 -13.27 6.97 -14.47
N LYS A 224 -13.60 7.64 -15.57
CA LYS A 224 -12.69 8.55 -16.28
C LYS A 224 -12.13 9.65 -15.36
N GLU A 225 -12.97 10.26 -14.53
CA GLU A 225 -12.54 11.31 -13.59
C GLU A 225 -11.57 10.79 -12.52
N GLN A 226 -11.70 9.51 -12.12
CA GLN A 226 -10.77 8.87 -11.19
C GLN A 226 -9.39 8.67 -11.84
N LEU A 227 -9.38 8.29 -13.13
CA LEU A 227 -8.15 8.12 -13.88
C LEU A 227 -7.43 9.46 -14.06
N GLU A 228 -8.12 10.49 -14.54
CA GLU A 228 -7.55 11.83 -14.75
C GLU A 228 -6.99 12.43 -13.43
N SER A 229 -7.71 12.29 -12.32
CA SER A 229 -7.22 12.75 -11.02
C SER A 229 -5.99 11.98 -10.57
N THR A 230 -5.92 10.68 -10.85
CA THR A 230 -4.80 9.81 -10.49
C THR A 230 -3.56 10.09 -11.34
N GLU A 231 -3.75 10.32 -12.65
CA GLU A 231 -2.66 10.74 -13.54
C GLU A 231 -2.06 12.08 -13.09
N LYS A 232 -2.91 13.04 -12.71
CA LYS A 232 -2.47 14.33 -12.16
C LYS A 232 -1.70 14.16 -10.85
N ALA A 233 -2.21 13.35 -9.93
CA ALA A 233 -1.52 13.07 -8.66
C ALA A 233 -0.13 12.44 -8.89
N MET A 234 0.00 11.54 -9.87
CA MET A 234 1.29 10.94 -10.22
C MET A 234 2.30 11.96 -10.80
N LEU A 235 1.81 12.98 -11.51
CA LEU A 235 2.65 14.10 -11.95
C LEU A 235 3.10 14.98 -10.78
N ASP A 236 2.25 15.16 -9.77
CA ASP A 236 2.64 15.88 -8.55
C ASP A 236 3.69 15.08 -7.75
N VAL A 237 3.54 13.74 -7.67
CA VAL A 237 4.61 12.84 -7.14
C VAL A 237 5.93 13.07 -7.89
N LYS A 238 5.90 13.07 -9.22
CA LYS A 238 7.11 13.26 -10.02
C LYS A 238 7.77 14.61 -9.75
N LYS A 239 7.02 15.70 -9.66
CA LYS A 239 7.56 17.04 -9.34
C LYS A 239 8.26 17.06 -7.98
N ILE A 240 7.70 16.38 -6.96
CA ILE A 240 8.32 16.25 -5.65
C ILE A 240 9.65 15.49 -5.78
N TYR A 241 9.66 14.36 -6.52
CA TYR A 241 10.89 13.61 -6.78
C TYR A 241 11.97 14.45 -7.49
N GLU A 242 11.57 15.26 -8.47
CA GLU A 242 12.49 16.15 -9.20
C GLU A 242 13.03 17.30 -8.34
N SER A 243 12.32 17.70 -7.29
CA SER A 243 12.74 18.77 -6.39
C SER A 243 13.72 18.33 -5.30
N GLU A 244 13.81 17.02 -5.00
CA GLU A 244 14.63 16.48 -3.92
C GLU A 244 15.80 15.63 -4.42
N GLU A 245 16.94 15.69 -3.73
CA GLU A 245 18.13 14.91 -4.10
C GLU A 245 17.88 13.38 -4.04
N THR A 246 17.17 12.93 -2.97
CA THR A 246 16.77 11.51 -2.89
C THR A 246 15.81 11.16 -4.03
N GLY A 247 14.86 12.02 -4.32
CA GLY A 247 13.88 11.85 -5.39
C GLY A 247 14.56 11.76 -6.76
N LYS A 248 15.47 12.67 -7.10
CA LYS A 248 16.22 12.66 -8.37
C LYS A 248 16.95 11.32 -8.59
N ARG A 249 17.54 10.76 -7.55
CA ARG A 249 18.20 9.45 -7.59
C ARG A 249 17.19 8.32 -7.85
N LEU A 250 15.98 8.45 -7.36
CA LEU A 250 14.92 7.45 -7.48
C LEU A 250 14.06 7.59 -8.76
N LEU A 251 14.25 8.63 -9.59
CA LEU A 251 13.47 8.84 -10.82
C LEU A 251 13.45 7.61 -11.75
N PRO A 252 14.53 6.86 -11.98
CA PRO A 252 14.48 5.65 -12.82
C PRO A 252 13.58 4.55 -12.24
N VAL A 253 13.51 4.46 -10.89
CA VAL A 253 12.62 3.53 -10.19
C VAL A 253 11.18 4.02 -10.25
N LEU A 254 10.95 5.33 -10.10
CA LEU A 254 9.64 5.96 -10.26
C LEU A 254 9.05 5.69 -11.66
N ASP A 255 9.84 5.87 -12.72
CA ASP A 255 9.40 5.61 -14.10
C ASP A 255 9.05 4.12 -14.30
N ALA A 256 9.84 3.22 -13.71
CA ALA A 256 9.53 1.79 -13.75
C ALA A 256 8.24 1.48 -12.98
N MET A 257 8.02 2.08 -11.81
CA MET A 257 6.81 1.91 -11.00
C MET A 257 5.57 2.49 -11.74
N ALA A 258 5.71 3.65 -12.36
CA ALA A 258 4.66 4.22 -13.22
C ALA A 258 4.26 3.24 -14.32
N PHE A 259 5.23 2.63 -15.00
CA PHE A 259 4.93 1.62 -16.02
C PHE A 259 4.23 0.38 -15.44
N LEU A 260 4.65 -0.13 -14.28
CA LEU A 260 4.04 -1.30 -13.64
C LEU A 260 2.56 -1.04 -13.32
N HIS A 261 2.24 0.13 -12.82
CA HIS A 261 0.88 0.44 -12.37
C HIS A 261 0.01 1.03 -13.49
N PHE A 262 0.46 2.04 -14.20
CA PHE A 262 -0.32 2.65 -15.29
C PHE A 262 -0.23 1.82 -16.58
N GLY A 263 0.96 1.34 -16.93
CA GLY A 263 1.14 0.55 -18.16
C GLY A 263 0.60 -0.88 -18.09
N ILE A 264 0.75 -1.56 -16.94
CA ILE A 264 0.33 -2.96 -16.81
C ILE A 264 -0.97 -3.06 -16.01
N SER A 265 -0.96 -2.72 -14.71
CA SER A 265 -2.11 -2.97 -13.83
C SER A 265 -3.37 -2.22 -14.27
N LEU A 266 -3.25 -0.96 -14.66
CA LEU A 266 -4.35 -0.15 -15.16
C LEU A 266 -4.91 -0.72 -16.46
N MET A 267 -4.04 -1.08 -17.42
CA MET A 267 -4.48 -1.63 -18.70
C MET A 267 -5.18 -2.98 -18.55
N PHE A 268 -4.77 -3.82 -17.59
CA PHE A 268 -5.52 -5.03 -17.25
C PHE A 268 -6.94 -4.70 -16.77
N ARG A 269 -7.09 -3.72 -15.87
CA ARG A 269 -8.41 -3.31 -15.37
C ARG A 269 -9.30 -2.74 -16.48
N ILE A 270 -8.75 -1.85 -17.33
CA ILE A 270 -9.49 -1.28 -18.46
C ILE A 270 -9.90 -2.36 -19.46
N SER A 271 -9.06 -3.39 -19.68
CA SER A 271 -9.38 -4.47 -20.60
C SER A 271 -10.54 -5.36 -20.14
N ALA A 272 -10.77 -5.44 -18.82
CA ALA A 272 -11.90 -6.16 -18.23
C ALA A 272 -13.23 -5.43 -18.43
N ASP A 273 -13.21 -4.11 -18.67
CA ASP A 273 -14.39 -3.32 -19.02
C ASP A 273 -14.72 -3.48 -20.52
N LYS A 274 -15.74 -4.29 -20.80
CA LYS A 274 -16.21 -4.56 -22.18
C LYS A 274 -16.77 -3.31 -22.89
N THR A 275 -17.08 -2.24 -22.18
CA THR A 275 -17.61 -0.98 -22.73
C THR A 275 -16.50 -0.03 -23.19
N SER A 276 -15.27 -0.25 -22.75
CA SER A 276 -14.12 0.60 -23.07
C SER A 276 -13.59 0.38 -24.50
N ASN A 277 -13.21 1.46 -25.18
CA ASN A 277 -12.41 1.37 -26.40
C ASN A 277 -10.94 1.13 -26.04
N PHE A 278 -10.60 -0.11 -25.70
CA PHE A 278 -9.28 -0.49 -25.23
C PHE A 278 -8.12 0.00 -26.12
N LYS A 279 -8.30 -0.01 -27.44
CA LYS A 279 -7.24 0.44 -28.37
C LYS A 279 -6.94 1.93 -28.21
N GLU A 280 -7.96 2.73 -28.03
CA GLU A 280 -7.84 4.17 -27.79
C GLU A 280 -7.22 4.45 -26.43
N GLU A 281 -7.70 3.78 -25.38
CA GLU A 281 -7.17 3.91 -24.02
C GLU A 281 -5.71 3.48 -23.93
N LEU A 282 -5.32 2.39 -24.60
CA LEU A 282 -3.92 1.96 -24.68
C LEU A 282 -3.04 3.01 -25.38
N LYS A 283 -3.55 3.66 -26.43
CA LYS A 283 -2.83 4.74 -27.12
C LYS A 283 -2.61 5.93 -26.21
N LYS A 284 -3.67 6.43 -25.54
CA LYS A 284 -3.59 7.54 -24.58
C LYS A 284 -2.62 7.25 -23.45
N ASN A 285 -2.70 6.03 -22.91
CA ASN A 285 -1.83 5.59 -21.82
C ASN A 285 -0.35 5.54 -22.24
N LYS A 286 -0.05 5.09 -23.47
CA LYS A 286 1.32 5.13 -24.02
C LYS A 286 1.81 6.57 -24.16
N GLU A 287 0.99 7.47 -24.68
CA GLU A 287 1.31 8.88 -24.81
C GLU A 287 1.59 9.53 -23.45
N TYR A 288 0.76 9.21 -22.44
CA TYR A 288 0.97 9.67 -21.07
C TYR A 288 2.31 9.19 -20.48
N LEU A 289 2.61 7.89 -20.59
CA LEU A 289 3.86 7.32 -20.07
C LEU A 289 5.08 7.85 -20.84
N ASP A 290 4.99 7.99 -22.16
CA ASP A 290 6.11 8.46 -22.98
C ASP A 290 6.43 9.94 -22.73
N SER A 291 5.41 10.74 -22.50
CA SER A 291 5.57 12.18 -22.21
C SER A 291 6.10 12.44 -20.80
N ASN A 292 5.73 11.60 -19.84
CA ASN A 292 5.96 11.92 -18.44
C ASN A 292 6.97 10.98 -17.73
N PHE A 293 7.11 9.73 -18.18
CA PHE A 293 7.93 8.69 -17.53
C PHE A 293 8.77 7.92 -18.54
N SER A 294 9.35 8.61 -19.52
CA SER A 294 9.89 8.02 -20.75
C SER A 294 10.99 6.96 -20.55
N SER A 295 11.70 6.98 -19.41
CA SER A 295 12.75 6.00 -19.13
C SER A 295 12.20 4.57 -18.94
N TRP A 296 10.88 4.36 -18.78
CA TRP A 296 10.29 3.03 -18.77
C TRP A 296 10.64 2.20 -20.01
N ARG A 297 10.82 2.87 -21.18
CA ARG A 297 11.15 2.21 -22.44
C ARG A 297 12.54 1.59 -22.45
N THR A 298 13.49 2.18 -21.73
CA THR A 298 14.89 1.79 -21.70
C THR A 298 15.31 1.19 -20.36
N SER A 299 14.47 1.34 -19.31
CA SER A 299 14.76 0.87 -17.97
C SER A 299 15.34 -0.54 -17.96
N GLU A 300 16.52 -0.69 -17.37
CA GLU A 300 17.18 -1.99 -17.19
C GLU A 300 16.41 -2.87 -16.19
N TYR A 301 15.78 -2.29 -15.17
CA TYR A 301 15.01 -2.99 -14.15
C TYR A 301 13.82 -3.77 -14.73
N LEU A 302 13.35 -3.38 -15.91
CA LEU A 302 12.26 -4.02 -16.64
C LEU A 302 12.76 -4.92 -17.79
N LYS A 303 14.08 -5.19 -17.90
CA LYS A 303 14.65 -6.14 -18.89
C LYS A 303 14.56 -7.56 -18.35
N LEU A 304 14.31 -8.52 -19.25
CA LEU A 304 14.26 -9.94 -18.88
C LEU A 304 15.59 -10.42 -18.26
N SER A 305 16.73 -9.98 -18.81
CA SER A 305 18.06 -10.30 -18.29
C SER A 305 18.25 -9.84 -16.85
N TYR A 306 17.77 -8.64 -16.52
CA TYR A 306 17.78 -8.11 -15.16
C TYR A 306 16.88 -8.93 -14.23
N CYS A 307 15.63 -9.15 -14.63
CA CYS A 307 14.67 -9.92 -13.84
C CYS A 307 15.16 -11.34 -13.55
N MET A 308 15.78 -12.01 -14.53
CA MET A 308 16.36 -13.35 -14.34
C MET A 308 17.56 -13.31 -13.37
N LYS A 309 18.47 -12.35 -13.54
CA LYS A 309 19.67 -12.20 -12.69
C LYS A 309 19.31 -11.95 -11.23
N HIS A 310 18.31 -11.08 -10.99
CA HIS A 310 17.89 -10.67 -9.64
C HIS A 310 16.72 -11.50 -9.09
N LYS A 311 16.34 -12.60 -9.77
CA LYS A 311 15.18 -13.44 -9.39
C LYS A 311 13.90 -12.63 -9.14
N SER A 312 13.78 -11.51 -9.82
CA SER A 312 12.60 -10.65 -9.77
C SER A 312 11.51 -11.13 -10.75
N ASN A 313 10.36 -10.50 -10.75
CA ASN A 313 9.20 -10.92 -11.53
C ASN A 313 9.45 -10.87 -13.05
N THR A 314 9.82 -11.99 -13.67
CA THR A 314 10.08 -12.11 -15.11
C THR A 314 8.84 -11.83 -15.98
N LYS A 315 7.63 -12.04 -15.44
CA LYS A 315 6.36 -11.72 -16.12
C LYS A 315 6.30 -10.25 -16.49
N VAL A 316 6.83 -9.35 -15.66
CA VAL A 316 6.90 -7.91 -15.95
C VAL A 316 7.68 -7.60 -17.22
N ALA A 317 8.83 -8.25 -17.42
CA ALA A 317 9.65 -8.03 -18.62
C ALA A 317 8.95 -8.53 -19.89
N ILE A 318 8.20 -9.64 -19.79
CA ILE A 318 7.37 -10.18 -20.88
C ILE A 318 6.23 -9.20 -21.17
N MET A 319 5.51 -8.75 -20.15
CA MET A 319 4.42 -7.79 -20.29
C MET A 319 4.87 -6.47 -20.91
N ARG A 320 6.08 -5.99 -20.57
CA ARG A 320 6.67 -4.81 -21.21
C ARG A 320 6.86 -4.99 -22.72
N LYS A 321 7.33 -6.17 -23.17
CA LYS A 321 7.45 -6.46 -24.61
C LYS A 321 6.10 -6.48 -25.29
N ILE A 322 5.11 -7.12 -24.67
CA ILE A 322 3.72 -7.18 -25.16
C ILE A 322 3.11 -5.79 -25.25
N TYR A 323 3.27 -4.97 -24.21
CA TYR A 323 2.79 -3.60 -24.18
C TYR A 323 3.43 -2.74 -25.30
N LYS A 324 4.75 -2.86 -25.51
CA LYS A 324 5.46 -2.16 -26.59
C LYS A 324 4.95 -2.55 -27.97
N SER A 325 4.70 -3.83 -28.21
CA SER A 325 4.25 -4.35 -29.52
C SER A 325 2.79 -4.01 -29.84
N GLY A 326 2.00 -3.57 -28.87
CA GLY A 326 0.57 -3.34 -29.02
C GLY A 326 -0.29 -4.62 -28.97
N LEU A 327 0.33 -5.78 -28.74
CA LEU A 327 -0.36 -7.09 -28.69
C LEU A 327 -1.01 -7.38 -27.33
N PHE A 328 -1.10 -6.40 -26.45
CA PHE A 328 -1.60 -6.55 -25.08
C PHE A 328 -2.98 -7.21 -25.03
N ARG A 329 -3.86 -6.90 -25.98
CA ARG A 329 -5.22 -7.46 -26.07
C ARG A 329 -5.25 -8.95 -26.41
N VAL A 330 -4.26 -9.48 -27.12
CA VAL A 330 -4.21 -10.90 -27.54
C VAL A 330 -3.92 -11.81 -26.34
N PHE A 331 -3.32 -11.29 -25.27
CA PHE A 331 -3.01 -12.05 -24.07
C PHE A 331 -4.09 -11.97 -22.99
N LEU A 332 -5.15 -11.20 -23.22
CA LEU A 332 -6.27 -10.98 -22.29
C LEU A 332 -7.56 -11.65 -22.77
N ALA A 333 -7.56 -12.18 -23.98
CA ALA A 333 -8.64 -12.98 -24.54
C ALA A 333 -8.41 -14.48 -24.23
#